data_8a8e194a6620688be98864b97242f4ad
#
_entry.id   8a8e194a6620688be98864b97242f4ad
#
_cell.length_a   1.000
_cell.length_b   1.000
_cell.length_c   1.000
_cell.angle_alpha   90.00
_cell.angle_beta   90.00
_cell.angle_gamma   90.00
#
_symmetry.space_group_name_H-M   'P 1'
#
loop_
_entity.id
_entity.type
_entity.pdbx_description
1 polymer ?
#
loop_
_entity_poly.entity_id
_entity_poly.type
_entity_poly.pdbx_seq_one_letter_code
_entity_poly.pdbx_strand_id
1 'polypeptide(L)'
;MLHHEKAIQQFVDSYRERPGTIGVFWGGSSCERTPEAFSDVDLFVVTEDYVPREAGMSQVYGVTLDYFVNPISRIKQQMEQEIEAIHDYWAIKIYAFSKLLLDVDGQALSLQHKAQELFDTPFPPPDSNENMTNHYFVFDSFQEYLIWNYP
;
A
#
# COMPACT_ATOMS: atom_id res chain seq x y z
N MET A 1 -13.19 -2.66 -23.25
CA MET A 1 -12.69 -2.59 -21.87
C MET A 1 -12.11 -3.95 -21.50
N LEU A 2 -10.85 -3.96 -21.14
CA LEU A 2 -10.16 -5.17 -20.73
C LEU A 2 -10.79 -5.74 -19.44
N HIS A 3 -10.70 -7.06 -19.24
CA HIS A 3 -11.23 -7.71 -18.03
C HIS A 3 -10.68 -7.10 -16.74
N HIS A 4 -9.39 -6.73 -16.73
CA HIS A 4 -8.75 -6.07 -15.60
C HIS A 4 -9.40 -4.72 -15.24
N GLU A 5 -9.68 -3.88 -16.22
CA GLU A 5 -10.34 -2.58 -15.98
C GLU A 5 -11.73 -2.75 -15.38
N LYS A 6 -12.51 -3.73 -15.89
CA LYS A 6 -13.84 -4.03 -15.33
C LYS A 6 -13.75 -4.56 -13.90
N ALA A 7 -12.80 -5.46 -13.62
CA ALA A 7 -12.60 -6.02 -12.30
C ALA A 7 -12.20 -4.93 -11.30
N ILE A 8 -11.25 -4.09 -11.67
CA ILE A 8 -10.79 -2.96 -10.86
C ILE A 8 -11.95 -1.98 -10.61
N GLN A 9 -12.70 -1.63 -11.65
CA GLN A 9 -13.82 -0.69 -11.50
C GLN A 9 -14.89 -1.24 -10.55
N GLN A 10 -15.25 -2.51 -10.67
CA GLN A 10 -16.20 -3.15 -9.75
C GLN A 10 -15.72 -3.14 -8.32
N PHE A 11 -14.42 -3.40 -8.08
CA PHE A 11 -13.82 -3.33 -6.75
C PHE A 11 -13.89 -1.91 -6.19
N VAL A 12 -13.45 -0.92 -6.96
CA VAL A 12 -13.48 0.50 -6.55
C VAL A 12 -14.89 0.95 -6.21
N ASP A 13 -15.88 0.60 -7.03
CA ASP A 13 -17.28 0.96 -6.79
C ASP A 13 -17.82 0.33 -5.49
N SER A 14 -17.42 -0.91 -5.20
CA SER A 14 -17.79 -1.57 -3.95
C SER A 14 -17.23 -0.88 -2.71
N TYR A 15 -16.03 -0.31 -2.80
CA TYR A 15 -15.41 0.44 -1.70
C TYR A 15 -15.92 1.88 -1.59
N ARG A 16 -16.30 2.51 -2.70
CA ARG A 16 -16.90 3.85 -2.70
C ARG A 16 -18.13 3.94 -1.80
N GLU A 17 -18.92 2.88 -1.77
CA GLU A 17 -20.14 2.80 -0.97
C GLU A 17 -19.89 2.36 0.50
N ARG A 18 -18.68 1.91 0.84
CA ARG A 18 -18.38 1.47 2.19
C ARG A 18 -18.06 2.64 3.11
N PRO A 19 -18.71 2.72 4.31
CA PRO A 19 -18.36 3.71 5.30
C PRO A 19 -16.89 3.63 5.72
N GLY A 20 -16.23 4.77 5.85
CA GLY A 20 -14.86 4.86 6.30
C GLY A 20 -13.81 4.62 5.20
N THR A 21 -14.20 4.44 3.95
CA THR A 21 -13.25 4.43 2.83
C THR A 21 -12.75 5.85 2.56
N ILE A 22 -11.42 6.01 2.54
CA ILE A 22 -10.73 7.26 2.18
C ILE A 22 -10.29 7.24 0.72
N GLY A 23 -9.70 6.13 0.27
CA GLY A 23 -9.26 6.01 -1.10
C GLY A 23 -8.81 4.61 -1.49
N VAL A 24 -8.59 4.42 -2.78
CA VAL A 24 -8.08 3.16 -3.35
C VAL A 24 -6.95 3.46 -4.31
N PHE A 25 -5.86 2.71 -4.17
CA PHE A 25 -4.70 2.74 -5.05
C PHE A 25 -4.52 1.42 -5.78
N TRP A 26 -4.07 1.49 -7.01
CA TRP A 26 -3.63 0.34 -7.80
C TRP A 26 -2.12 0.34 -7.90
N GLY A 27 -1.47 -0.65 -7.30
CA GLY A 27 -0.03 -0.81 -7.26
C GLY A 27 0.46 -2.05 -7.99
N GLY A 28 1.71 -2.42 -7.69
CA GLY A 28 2.33 -3.59 -8.26
C GLY A 28 2.72 -3.45 -9.73
N SER A 29 3.26 -4.52 -10.29
CA SER A 29 3.76 -4.54 -11.68
C SER A 29 2.65 -4.34 -12.72
N SER A 30 1.42 -4.69 -12.38
CA SER A 30 0.27 -4.60 -13.30
C SER A 30 -0.18 -3.15 -13.55
N CYS A 31 0.17 -2.20 -12.70
CA CYS A 31 -0.15 -0.79 -12.94
C CYS A 31 0.85 -0.08 -13.84
N GLU A 32 2.08 -0.59 -13.94
CA GLU A 32 3.17 0.00 -14.74
C GLU A 32 3.20 -0.51 -16.19
N ARG A 33 2.61 -1.67 -16.44
CA ARG A 33 2.61 -2.33 -17.75
C ARG A 33 1.21 -2.74 -18.13
N THR A 34 0.98 -2.97 -19.43
CA THR A 34 -0.25 -3.65 -19.86
C THR A 34 -0.32 -5.02 -19.17
N PRO A 35 -1.35 -5.28 -18.34
CA PRO A 35 -1.45 -6.54 -17.64
C PRO A 35 -1.52 -7.71 -18.62
N GLU A 36 -0.71 -8.73 -18.38
CA GLU A 36 -0.86 -10.01 -19.08
C GLU A 36 -2.15 -10.69 -18.63
N ALA A 37 -2.66 -11.63 -19.41
CA ALA A 37 -3.97 -12.27 -19.16
C ALA A 37 -4.11 -12.93 -17.77
N PHE A 38 -2.98 -13.23 -17.10
CA PHE A 38 -2.93 -13.89 -15.79
C PHE A 38 -2.24 -13.03 -14.72
N SER A 39 -2.02 -11.74 -14.98
CA SER A 39 -1.41 -10.85 -13.98
C SER A 39 -2.39 -10.57 -12.85
N ASP A 40 -1.92 -10.73 -11.61
CA ASP A 40 -2.65 -10.30 -10.44
C ASP A 40 -2.66 -8.77 -10.35
N VAL A 41 -3.69 -8.23 -9.72
CA VAL A 41 -3.85 -6.80 -9.49
C VAL A 41 -3.76 -6.53 -8.00
N ASP A 42 -2.78 -5.71 -7.60
CA ASP A 42 -2.59 -5.30 -6.21
C ASP A 42 -3.37 -4.01 -5.93
N LEU A 43 -4.31 -4.07 -5.00
CA LEU A 43 -5.15 -2.95 -4.61
C LEU A 43 -4.92 -2.58 -3.14
N PHE A 44 -4.66 -1.32 -2.87
CA PHE A 44 -4.43 -0.79 -1.53
C PHE A 44 -5.56 0.17 -1.16
N VAL A 45 -6.35 -0.22 -0.17
CA VAL A 45 -7.48 0.57 0.33
C VAL A 45 -7.05 1.31 1.57
N VAL A 46 -7.23 2.62 1.56
CA VAL A 46 -7.00 3.49 2.71
C VAL A 46 -8.32 3.79 3.38
N THR A 47 -8.37 3.65 4.69
CA THR A 47 -9.60 3.82 5.47
C THR A 47 -9.40 4.72 6.68
N GLU A 48 -10.52 5.15 7.25
CA GLU A 48 -10.54 5.76 8.58
C GLU A 48 -10.06 4.76 9.64
N ASP A 49 -9.59 5.29 10.78
CA ASP A 49 -8.92 4.48 11.81
C ASP A 49 -9.84 3.49 12.53
N TYR A 50 -11.16 3.70 12.49
CA TYR A 50 -12.11 2.76 13.06
C TYR A 50 -12.39 1.51 12.20
N VAL A 51 -11.93 1.50 10.95
CA VAL A 51 -12.10 0.36 10.06
C VAL A 51 -11.01 -0.67 10.34
N PRO A 52 -11.38 -1.94 10.62
CA PRO A 52 -10.38 -2.98 10.84
C PRO A 52 -9.51 -3.22 9.61
N ARG A 53 -8.27 -3.61 9.84
CA ARG A 53 -7.37 -4.06 8.78
C ARG A 53 -7.90 -5.35 8.16
N GLU A 54 -7.77 -5.44 6.88
CA GLU A 54 -8.15 -6.63 6.10
C GLU A 54 -7.13 -6.88 4.99
N ALA A 55 -6.88 -8.13 4.68
CA ALA A 55 -6.18 -8.53 3.47
C ALA A 55 -6.90 -9.74 2.88
N GLY A 56 -6.93 -9.82 1.57
CA GLY A 56 -7.60 -10.93 0.93
C GLY A 56 -7.36 -10.98 -0.57
N MET A 57 -7.87 -12.04 -1.16
CA MET A 57 -7.93 -12.23 -2.61
C MET A 57 -9.38 -12.40 -3.05
N SER A 58 -9.71 -11.84 -4.19
CA SER A 58 -10.99 -12.09 -4.86
C SER A 58 -10.77 -12.33 -6.34
N GLN A 59 -11.67 -13.11 -6.95
CA GLN A 59 -11.67 -13.27 -8.41
C GLN A 59 -12.89 -12.57 -9.00
N VAL A 60 -12.61 -11.64 -9.91
CA VAL A 60 -13.63 -10.86 -10.60
C VAL A 60 -13.34 -10.89 -12.10
N TYR A 61 -14.27 -11.33 -12.89
CA TYR A 61 -14.11 -11.53 -14.37
C TYR A 61 -12.86 -12.35 -14.74
N GLY A 62 -12.48 -13.33 -13.91
CA GLY A 62 -11.29 -14.16 -14.13
C GLY A 62 -9.96 -13.47 -13.78
N VAL A 63 -10.00 -12.27 -13.22
CA VAL A 63 -8.83 -11.53 -12.73
C VAL A 63 -8.71 -11.74 -11.24
N THR A 64 -7.51 -12.08 -10.77
CA THR A 64 -7.19 -12.13 -9.33
C THR A 64 -6.90 -10.72 -8.84
N LEU A 65 -7.64 -10.30 -7.83
CA LEU A 65 -7.44 -9.04 -7.12
C LEU A 65 -6.89 -9.35 -5.73
N ASP A 66 -5.64 -8.99 -5.48
CA ASP A 66 -5.04 -8.98 -4.14
C ASP A 66 -5.29 -7.62 -3.51
N TYR A 67 -5.91 -7.60 -2.33
CA TYR A 67 -6.25 -6.33 -1.71
C TYR A 67 -5.82 -6.25 -0.25
N PHE A 68 -5.42 -5.05 0.13
CA PHE A 68 -4.95 -4.70 1.47
C PHE A 68 -5.68 -3.46 1.96
N VAL A 69 -6.41 -3.60 3.07
CA VAL A 69 -7.16 -2.51 3.70
C VAL A 69 -6.40 -2.04 4.94
N ASN A 70 -6.01 -0.79 4.98
CA ASN A 70 -5.24 -0.23 6.10
C ASN A 70 -5.78 1.14 6.54
N PRO A 71 -5.90 1.37 7.85
CA PRO A 71 -6.18 2.68 8.41
C PRO A 71 -5.09 3.71 8.08
N ILE A 72 -5.52 4.94 7.80
CA ILE A 72 -4.61 6.00 7.34
C ILE A 72 -3.52 6.35 8.36
N SER A 73 -3.83 6.39 9.65
CA SER A 73 -2.84 6.70 10.70
C SER A 73 -1.75 5.64 10.76
N ARG A 74 -2.10 4.38 10.55
CA ARG A 74 -1.15 3.26 10.51
C ARG A 74 -0.21 3.36 9.32
N ILE A 75 -0.73 3.71 8.15
CA ILE A 75 0.09 3.91 6.94
C ILE A 75 1.10 5.04 7.18
N LYS A 76 0.64 6.17 7.72
CA LYS A 76 1.50 7.32 8.04
C LYS A 76 2.59 6.95 9.03
N GLN A 77 2.23 6.26 10.12
CA GLN A 77 3.20 5.79 11.12
C GLN A 77 4.24 4.85 10.50
N GLN A 78 3.80 3.92 9.65
CA GLN A 78 4.71 2.99 8.97
C GLN A 78 5.70 3.73 8.06
N MET A 79 5.23 4.69 7.27
CA MET A 79 6.09 5.49 6.40
C MET A 79 7.14 6.30 7.19
N GLU A 80 6.76 6.85 8.35
CA GLU A 80 7.70 7.54 9.24
C GLU A 80 8.75 6.57 9.80
N GLN A 81 8.34 5.40 10.25
CA GLN A 81 9.25 4.36 10.75
C GLN A 81 10.22 3.85 9.68
N GLU A 82 9.79 3.78 8.43
CA GLU A 82 10.65 3.40 7.31
C GLU A 82 11.85 4.36 7.15
N ILE A 83 11.63 5.65 7.34
CA ILE A 83 12.71 6.65 7.30
C ILE A 83 13.57 6.60 8.57
N GLU A 84 12.95 6.60 9.74
CA GLU A 84 13.64 6.83 11.01
C GLU A 84 14.36 5.60 11.55
N ALA A 85 13.79 4.42 11.35
CA ALA A 85 14.24 3.19 12.00
C ALA A 85 14.57 2.05 11.04
N ILE A 86 13.76 1.84 10.00
CA ILE A 86 13.89 0.70 9.09
C ILE A 86 14.91 0.98 7.99
N HIS A 87 15.01 2.23 7.54
CA HIS A 87 15.85 2.67 6.43
C HIS A 87 15.53 1.91 5.13
N ASP A 88 14.24 1.80 4.83
CA ASP A 88 13.72 1.26 3.58
C ASP A 88 12.52 2.08 3.12
N TYR A 89 12.14 1.97 1.86
CA TYR A 89 11.04 2.72 1.24
C TYR A 89 9.90 1.79 0.78
N TRP A 90 9.49 0.82 1.58
CA TRP A 90 8.53 -0.16 1.11
C TRP A 90 7.09 0.39 1.01
N ALA A 91 6.48 0.81 2.10
CA ALA A 91 5.15 1.44 2.09
C ALA A 91 5.18 2.80 1.38
N ILE A 92 6.26 3.55 1.56
CA ILE A 92 6.48 4.83 0.87
C ILE A 92 6.39 4.64 -0.65
N LYS A 93 7.06 3.65 -1.23
CA LYS A 93 6.99 3.36 -2.67
C LYS A 93 5.59 2.96 -3.12
N ILE A 94 4.89 2.16 -2.33
CA ILE A 94 3.52 1.75 -2.66
C ILE A 94 2.65 2.99 -2.89
N TYR A 95 2.58 3.88 -1.90
CA TYR A 95 1.68 5.04 -1.99
C TYR A 95 2.20 6.16 -2.89
N ALA A 96 3.53 6.33 -3.01
CA ALA A 96 4.13 7.33 -3.89
C ALA A 96 3.89 7.05 -5.37
N PHE A 97 3.96 5.77 -5.79
CA PHE A 97 4.00 5.38 -7.20
C PHE A 97 2.77 4.60 -7.69
N SER A 98 1.88 4.19 -6.80
CA SER A 98 0.63 3.55 -7.20
C SER A 98 -0.31 4.55 -7.88
N LYS A 99 -1.15 4.05 -8.76
CA LYS A 99 -2.19 4.85 -9.40
C LYS A 99 -3.36 5.06 -8.44
N LEU A 100 -3.67 6.31 -8.14
CA LEU A 100 -4.84 6.67 -7.33
C LEU A 100 -6.12 6.47 -8.16
N LEU A 101 -7.00 5.58 -7.72
CA LEU A 101 -8.25 5.24 -8.39
C LEU A 101 -9.48 5.89 -7.76
N LEU A 102 -9.45 6.08 -6.46
CA LEU A 102 -10.52 6.70 -5.68
C LEU A 102 -9.92 7.60 -4.62
N ASP A 103 -10.42 8.82 -4.53
CA ASP A 103 -10.15 9.77 -3.45
C ASP A 103 -11.49 10.38 -3.03
N VAL A 104 -11.94 10.10 -1.82
CA VAL A 104 -13.29 10.50 -1.37
C VAL A 104 -13.33 11.98 -0.98
N ASP A 105 -12.28 12.46 -0.31
CA ASP A 105 -12.27 13.79 0.30
C ASP A 105 -10.92 14.52 0.24
N GLY A 106 -9.99 14.05 -0.58
CA GLY A 106 -8.65 14.63 -0.74
C GLY A 106 -7.58 14.04 0.18
N GLN A 107 -7.94 13.20 1.16
CA GLN A 107 -6.97 12.62 2.08
C GLN A 107 -6.05 11.58 1.40
N ALA A 108 -6.56 10.82 0.43
CA ALA A 108 -5.75 9.84 -0.30
C ALA A 108 -4.70 10.53 -1.19
N LEU A 109 -5.08 11.62 -1.86
CA LEU A 109 -4.12 12.42 -2.64
C LEU A 109 -3.06 13.07 -1.74
N SER A 110 -3.46 13.58 -0.58
CA SER A 110 -2.53 14.13 0.42
C SER A 110 -1.55 13.07 0.93
N LEU A 111 -2.03 11.84 1.17
CA LEU A 111 -1.18 10.70 1.55
C LEU A 111 -0.16 10.39 0.44
N GLN A 112 -0.58 10.39 -0.82
CA GLN A 112 0.32 10.16 -1.96
C GLN A 112 1.41 11.24 -2.05
N HIS A 113 1.05 12.51 -1.92
CA HIS A 113 2.02 13.61 -1.89
C HIS A 113 3.01 13.48 -0.73
N LYS A 114 2.52 13.09 0.46
CA LYS A 114 3.39 12.83 1.61
C LYS A 114 4.36 11.69 1.36
N ALA A 115 3.90 10.61 0.75
CA ALA A 115 4.75 9.48 0.37
C ALA A 115 5.83 9.90 -0.64
N GLN A 116 5.48 10.73 -1.63
CA GLN A 116 6.44 11.28 -2.60
C GLN A 116 7.51 12.16 -1.94
N GLU A 117 7.11 13.02 -0.99
CA GLU A 117 8.05 13.83 -0.21
C GLU A 117 9.00 12.95 0.61
N LEU A 118 8.50 11.92 1.28
CA LEU A 118 9.30 11.00 2.08
C LEU A 118 10.24 10.16 1.22
N PHE A 119 9.84 9.78 0.02
CA PHE A 119 10.72 9.08 -0.92
C PHE A 119 11.95 9.91 -1.32
N ASP A 120 11.80 11.23 -1.40
CA ASP A 120 12.89 12.16 -1.68
C ASP A 120 13.71 12.54 -0.41
N THR A 121 13.27 12.11 0.77
CA THR A 121 13.96 12.36 2.04
C THR A 121 15.07 11.32 2.25
N PRO A 122 16.33 11.74 2.42
CA PRO A 122 17.42 10.80 2.71
C PRO A 122 17.22 10.19 4.10
N PHE A 123 17.69 8.95 4.27
CA PHE A 123 17.76 8.32 5.57
C PHE A 123 18.69 9.09 6.51
N PRO A 124 18.41 9.10 7.83
CA PRO A 124 19.39 9.60 8.82
C PRO A 124 20.72 8.88 8.68
N PRO A 125 21.85 9.54 8.93
CA PRO A 125 23.13 8.85 8.92
C PRO A 125 23.11 7.69 9.92
N PRO A 126 23.71 6.53 9.58
CA PRO A 126 23.76 5.40 10.48
C PRO A 126 24.47 5.78 11.77
N ASP A 127 23.86 5.49 12.92
CA ASP A 127 24.52 5.66 14.18
C ASP A 127 25.71 4.71 14.23
N SER A 128 26.90 5.21 14.55
CA SER A 128 28.16 4.46 14.48
C SER A 128 28.22 3.22 15.37
N ASN A 129 27.22 3.04 16.25
CA ASN A 129 27.06 1.91 17.17
C ASN A 129 25.88 0.96 16.81
N GLU A 130 25.03 1.34 15.91
CA GLU A 130 23.97 0.44 15.40
C GLU A 130 24.50 -0.35 14.20
N ASN A 131 25.05 -1.50 14.49
CA ASN A 131 25.55 -2.45 13.52
C ASN A 131 24.46 -2.90 12.54
N MET A 132 24.88 -3.28 11.33
CA MET A 132 24.06 -3.94 10.30
C MET A 132 23.16 -5.08 10.83
N THR A 133 23.47 -5.64 12.00
CA THR A 133 22.67 -6.66 12.69
C THR A 133 21.28 -6.16 13.06
N ASN A 134 21.13 -4.91 13.50
CA ASN A 134 19.81 -4.33 13.79
C ASN A 134 18.99 -4.07 12.53
N HIS A 135 19.64 -3.74 11.43
CA HIS A 135 19.00 -3.53 10.15
C HIS A 135 18.38 -4.83 9.62
N TYR A 136 19.11 -5.94 9.67
CA TYR A 136 18.61 -7.26 9.30
C TYR A 136 17.49 -7.74 10.23
N PHE A 137 17.62 -7.50 11.52
CA PHE A 137 16.62 -7.91 12.52
C PHE A 137 15.29 -7.16 12.33
N VAL A 138 15.32 -5.86 12.04
CA VAL A 138 14.12 -5.07 11.77
C VAL A 138 13.48 -5.50 10.45
N PHE A 139 14.25 -5.80 9.42
CA PHE A 139 13.76 -6.30 8.15
C PHE A 139 13.10 -7.68 8.29
N ASP A 140 13.73 -8.61 9.01
CA ASP A 140 13.14 -9.93 9.29
C ASP A 140 11.85 -9.80 10.12
N SER A 141 11.84 -8.95 11.13
CA SER A 141 10.63 -8.69 11.94
C SER A 141 9.51 -8.07 11.12
N PHE A 142 9.84 -7.24 10.15
CA PHE A 142 8.86 -6.65 9.24
C PHE A 142 8.32 -7.66 8.23
N GLN A 143 9.16 -8.53 7.69
CA GLN A 143 8.75 -9.66 6.85
C GLN A 143 7.87 -10.62 7.63
N GLU A 144 8.26 -10.99 8.86
CA GLU A 144 7.43 -11.78 9.77
C GLU A 144 6.10 -11.08 10.07
N TYR A 145 6.12 -9.78 10.33
CA TYR A 145 4.92 -8.98 10.55
C TYR A 145 3.97 -9.03 9.35
N LEU A 146 4.47 -8.96 8.13
CA LEU A 146 3.67 -9.09 6.92
C LEU A 146 3.08 -10.49 6.78
N ILE A 147 3.90 -11.53 6.99
CA ILE A 147 3.48 -12.94 6.90
C ILE A 147 2.39 -13.26 7.93
N TRP A 148 2.56 -12.81 9.18
CA TRP A 148 1.64 -13.13 10.27
C TRP A 148 0.37 -12.26 10.29
N ASN A 149 0.42 -11.05 9.77
CA ASN A 149 -0.73 -10.15 9.76
C ASN A 149 -1.49 -10.14 8.42
N TYR A 150 -0.95 -10.79 7.40
CA TYR A 150 -1.56 -10.98 6.09
C TYR A 150 -1.36 -12.45 5.67
N PRO A 151 -2.15 -13.37 6.25
CA PRO A 151 -2.12 -14.77 5.86
C PRO A 151 -2.56 -14.97 4.42
#